data_d7d56866a8918a89d0fe57f89d3832bc
#
_entry.id   d7d56866a8918a89d0fe57f89d3832bc
#
_cell.length_a   1.000
_cell.length_b   1.000
_cell.length_c   1.000
_cell.angle_alpha   90.00
_cell.angle_beta   90.00
_cell.angle_gamma   90.00
#
_symmetry.space_group_name_H-M   'P 1'
#
loop_
_entity.id
_entity.type
_entity.pdbx_description
1 polymer ?
#
loop_
_entity_poly.entity_id
_entity_poly.type
_entity_poly.pdbx_seq_one_letter_code
_entity_poly.pdbx_strand_id
1 'polypeptide(L)'
;ATWLTGSYDPELNLLYWGIGNPGPDWNGDVRPGDNLYTSSVVALDADSGTLAWHFQFTPHDTHDWDANQIPVLIDREWEGEERRLLILANRNAFYYVLDRKTGEFLHGNEYSKQTWATGLDENGRPLEIPGMEPSYDGTLVWPSLQGATNWFSPSYSPDTGALYVSIREMGSYYFKSDVEFE
;
A
#
# COMPACT_ATOMS: atom_id res chain seq x y z
N ALA A 1 -9.06 -2.81 -8.58
CA ALA A 1 -9.31 -1.69 -9.50
C ALA A 1 -8.24 -0.62 -9.36
N THR A 2 -8.14 0.29 -10.35
CA THR A 2 -7.21 1.42 -10.37
C THR A 2 -8.05 2.69 -10.49
N TRP A 3 -8.43 3.29 -9.39
CA TRP A 3 -9.43 4.38 -9.39
C TRP A 3 -8.85 5.78 -9.07
N LEU A 4 -7.56 5.87 -8.73
CA LEU A 4 -6.82 7.13 -8.63
C LEU A 4 -5.74 7.24 -9.71
N THR A 5 -5.22 8.45 -9.88
CA THR A 5 -4.13 8.73 -10.84
C THR A 5 -2.80 8.19 -10.32
N GLY A 6 -1.93 7.77 -11.25
CA GLY A 6 -0.55 7.43 -10.96
C GLY A 6 0.39 8.64 -11.00
N SER A 7 1.69 8.37 -10.87
CA SER A 7 2.77 9.35 -11.00
C SER A 7 3.72 8.93 -12.13
N TYR A 8 4.25 9.89 -12.88
CA TYR A 8 5.14 9.64 -14.00
C TYR A 8 6.53 10.24 -13.77
N ASP A 9 7.56 9.44 -14.02
CA ASP A 9 8.96 9.87 -14.03
C ASP A 9 9.45 9.99 -15.49
N PRO A 10 9.66 11.20 -16.02
CA PRO A 10 10.09 11.39 -17.39
C PRO A 10 11.55 10.98 -17.64
N GLU A 11 12.40 10.91 -16.62
CA GLU A 11 13.80 10.52 -16.78
C GLU A 11 13.99 9.01 -16.84
N LEU A 12 13.16 8.26 -16.07
CA LEU A 12 13.15 6.80 -16.10
C LEU A 12 12.15 6.25 -17.13
N ASN A 13 11.27 7.10 -17.65
CA ASN A 13 10.13 6.74 -18.50
C ASN A 13 9.23 5.69 -17.85
N LEU A 14 9.02 5.81 -16.53
CA LEU A 14 8.21 4.89 -15.75
C LEU A 14 6.94 5.57 -15.22
N LEU A 15 5.82 4.86 -15.36
CA LEU A 15 4.54 5.21 -14.80
C LEU A 15 4.27 4.35 -13.57
N TYR A 16 4.09 4.97 -12.40
CA TYR A 16 3.77 4.29 -11.14
C TYR A 16 2.28 4.35 -10.88
N TRP A 17 1.64 3.20 -10.69
CA TRP A 17 0.19 3.13 -10.53
C TRP A 17 -0.20 2.22 -9.38
N GLY A 18 -1.12 2.70 -8.52
CA GLY A 18 -1.65 1.92 -7.41
C GLY A 18 -2.75 0.96 -7.87
N ILE A 19 -2.72 -0.24 -7.34
CA ILE A 19 -3.69 -1.31 -7.59
C ILE A 19 -4.54 -1.53 -6.34
N GLY A 20 -5.85 -1.69 -6.53
CA GLY A 20 -6.79 -1.94 -5.46
C GLY A 20 -6.75 -3.37 -4.91
N ASN A 21 -7.63 -3.61 -3.94
CA ASN A 21 -7.78 -4.87 -3.24
C ASN A 21 -8.25 -6.02 -4.15
N PRO A 22 -8.11 -7.29 -3.73
CA PRO A 22 -8.70 -8.44 -4.41
C PRO A 22 -10.16 -8.65 -3.99
N GLY A 23 -10.98 -9.24 -4.86
CA GLY A 23 -12.32 -9.71 -4.50
C GLY A 23 -12.38 -11.22 -4.31
N PRO A 24 -13.27 -11.73 -3.46
CA PRO A 24 -14.14 -11.01 -2.51
C PRO A 24 -13.37 -10.36 -1.38
N ASP A 25 -13.83 -9.18 -0.91
CA ASP A 25 -13.05 -8.29 -0.05
C ASP A 25 -12.69 -8.93 1.31
N TRP A 26 -13.69 -9.48 2.02
CA TRP A 26 -13.53 -9.95 3.40
C TRP A 26 -13.52 -11.49 3.55
N ASN A 27 -13.44 -12.21 2.46
CA ASN A 27 -13.27 -13.66 2.46
C ASN A 27 -12.15 -14.08 1.51
N GLY A 28 -10.95 -14.29 2.07
CA GLY A 28 -9.77 -14.71 1.33
C GLY A 28 -9.68 -16.20 1.04
N ASP A 29 -10.56 -17.05 1.60
CA ASP A 29 -10.45 -18.51 1.53
C ASP A 29 -10.51 -19.04 0.10
N VAL A 30 -11.25 -18.35 -0.77
CA VAL A 30 -11.44 -18.76 -2.18
C VAL A 30 -10.30 -18.29 -3.10
N ARG A 31 -9.36 -17.48 -2.60
CA ARG A 31 -8.25 -16.90 -3.35
C ARG A 31 -6.91 -17.03 -2.63
N PRO A 32 -6.41 -18.27 -2.41
CA PRO A 32 -5.17 -18.50 -1.66
C PRO A 32 -3.97 -17.81 -2.29
N GLY A 33 -2.93 -17.57 -1.47
CA GLY A 33 -1.70 -16.88 -1.86
C GLY A 33 -1.81 -15.36 -1.76
N ASP A 34 -0.78 -14.66 -2.20
CA ASP A 34 -0.63 -13.21 -2.03
C ASP A 34 -1.55 -12.37 -2.93
N ASN A 35 -2.19 -13.00 -3.92
CA ASN A 35 -3.11 -12.35 -4.88
C ASN A 35 -2.46 -11.22 -5.67
N LEU A 36 -1.26 -11.45 -6.20
CA LEU A 36 -0.57 -10.49 -7.06
C LEU A 36 -1.43 -10.17 -8.31
N TYR A 37 -1.56 -8.88 -8.70
CA TYR A 37 -0.82 -7.71 -8.18
C TYR A 37 -1.76 -6.78 -7.39
N THR A 38 -2.66 -7.30 -6.59
CA THR A 38 -3.58 -6.49 -5.78
C THR A 38 -2.85 -5.81 -4.62
N SER A 39 -3.43 -4.72 -4.11
CA SER A 39 -2.90 -3.92 -2.99
C SER A 39 -1.40 -3.59 -3.16
N SER A 40 -1.02 -3.21 -4.39
CA SER A 40 0.37 -2.99 -4.84
C SER A 40 0.54 -1.64 -5.52
N VAL A 41 1.79 -1.20 -5.65
CA VAL A 41 2.19 -0.26 -6.70
C VAL A 41 2.90 -1.04 -7.81
N VAL A 42 2.58 -0.72 -9.06
CA VAL A 42 3.27 -1.24 -10.24
C VAL A 42 4.01 -0.11 -10.95
N ALA A 43 5.21 -0.40 -11.45
CA ALA A 43 5.93 0.49 -12.35
C ALA A 43 5.85 -0.08 -13.77
N LEU A 44 5.34 0.71 -14.68
CA LEU A 44 5.16 0.35 -16.08
C LEU A 44 6.06 1.22 -16.95
N ASP A 45 6.72 0.62 -17.93
CA ASP A 45 7.34 1.37 -19.01
C ASP A 45 6.27 2.15 -19.78
N ALA A 46 6.41 3.46 -19.87
CA ALA A 46 5.35 4.33 -20.39
C ALA A 46 5.13 4.19 -21.91
N ASP A 47 6.10 3.70 -22.66
CA ASP A 47 5.98 3.50 -24.11
C ASP A 47 5.31 2.18 -24.45
N SER A 48 5.67 1.11 -23.73
CA SER A 48 5.22 -0.26 -24.04
C SER A 48 4.12 -0.79 -23.14
N GLY A 49 3.92 -0.18 -21.96
CA GLY A 49 3.03 -0.69 -20.90
C GLY A 49 3.58 -1.95 -20.21
N THR A 50 4.85 -2.31 -20.47
CA THR A 50 5.46 -3.48 -19.85
C THR A 50 5.72 -3.26 -18.37
N LEU A 51 5.39 -4.24 -17.53
CA LEU A 51 5.71 -4.22 -16.10
C LEU A 51 7.22 -4.27 -15.88
N ALA A 52 7.78 -3.20 -15.29
CA ALA A 52 9.18 -3.13 -14.90
C ALA A 52 9.42 -3.76 -13.54
N TRP A 53 8.60 -3.39 -12.56
CA TRP A 53 8.61 -3.94 -11.20
C TRP A 53 7.27 -3.71 -10.50
N HIS A 54 7.07 -4.37 -9.37
CA HIS A 54 5.95 -4.15 -8.47
C HIS A 54 6.40 -4.22 -7.01
N PHE A 55 5.62 -3.61 -6.12
CA PHE A 55 5.75 -3.78 -4.67
C PHE A 55 4.37 -3.93 -4.06
N GLN A 56 4.15 -5.01 -3.31
CA GLN A 56 2.86 -5.30 -2.68
C GLN A 56 2.86 -4.86 -1.22
N PHE A 57 1.94 -3.98 -0.85
CA PHE A 57 1.84 -3.41 0.49
C PHE A 57 1.06 -4.30 1.46
N THR A 58 0.02 -4.96 0.97
CA THR A 58 -0.85 -5.82 1.77
C THR A 58 -1.09 -7.13 1.01
N PRO A 59 -0.21 -8.13 1.17
CA PRO A 59 -0.43 -9.47 0.61
C PRO A 59 -1.73 -10.07 1.15
N HIS A 60 -2.47 -10.79 0.30
CA HIS A 60 -3.72 -11.45 0.67
C HIS A 60 -4.73 -10.54 1.42
N ASP A 61 -4.82 -9.28 0.99
CA ASP A 61 -5.66 -8.29 1.67
C ASP A 61 -7.10 -8.76 1.85
N THR A 62 -7.58 -8.79 3.09
CA THR A 62 -8.95 -9.10 3.50
C THR A 62 -9.64 -7.93 4.22
N HIS A 63 -9.11 -6.72 4.09
CA HIS A 63 -9.59 -5.54 4.80
C HIS A 63 -10.03 -4.40 3.87
N ASP A 64 -9.95 -4.62 2.53
CA ASP A 64 -10.23 -3.59 1.53
C ASP A 64 -9.26 -2.40 1.63
N TRP A 65 -7.96 -2.69 1.77
CA TRP A 65 -6.93 -1.66 1.83
C TRP A 65 -6.27 -1.43 0.48
N ASP A 66 -7.05 -0.89 -0.46
CA ASP A 66 -6.55 -0.44 -1.75
C ASP A 66 -5.23 0.32 -1.66
N ALA A 67 -4.29 0.04 -2.53
CA ALA A 67 -3.02 0.77 -2.64
C ALA A 67 -3.07 1.88 -3.70
N ASN A 68 -4.19 2.54 -3.86
CA ASN A 68 -4.42 3.55 -4.89
C ASN A 68 -3.97 4.97 -4.51
N GLN A 69 -3.30 5.16 -3.36
CA GLN A 69 -2.77 6.46 -2.97
C GLN A 69 -1.72 6.92 -4.00
N ILE A 70 -1.69 8.22 -4.28
CA ILE A 70 -0.80 8.79 -5.29
C ILE A 70 0.64 8.71 -4.80
N PRO A 71 1.55 7.99 -5.50
CA PRO A 71 2.97 7.94 -5.15
C PRO A 71 3.62 9.32 -5.25
N VAL A 72 4.38 9.71 -4.24
CA VAL A 72 5.19 10.93 -4.25
C VAL A 72 6.60 10.59 -4.68
N LEU A 73 7.06 11.23 -5.77
CA LEU A 73 8.40 11.01 -6.34
C LEU A 73 9.32 12.14 -5.91
N ILE A 74 10.46 11.80 -5.30
CA ILE A 74 11.48 12.76 -4.89
C ILE A 74 12.87 12.24 -5.20
N ASP A 75 13.80 13.17 -5.44
CA ASP A 75 15.23 12.89 -5.51
C ASP A 75 15.88 13.47 -4.26
N ARG A 76 16.64 12.63 -3.55
CA ARG A 76 17.23 13.02 -2.28
C ARG A 76 18.43 12.14 -1.94
N GLU A 77 19.37 12.69 -1.19
CA GLU A 77 20.37 11.89 -0.50
C GLU A 77 19.70 10.94 0.51
N TRP A 78 20.04 9.67 0.41
CA TRP A 78 19.60 8.59 1.29
C TRP A 78 20.82 7.75 1.67
N GLU A 79 21.16 7.71 2.96
CA GLU A 79 22.32 6.96 3.46
C GLU A 79 23.66 7.29 2.76
N GLY A 80 23.81 8.56 2.36
CA GLY A 80 25.04 9.08 1.72
C GLY A 80 25.08 8.93 0.21
N GLU A 81 24.01 8.45 -0.43
CA GLU A 81 23.90 8.34 -1.88
C GLU A 81 22.68 9.10 -2.41
N GLU A 82 22.83 9.75 -3.57
CA GLU A 82 21.68 10.32 -4.29
C GLU A 82 20.76 9.19 -4.77
N ARG A 83 19.52 9.19 -4.26
CA ARG A 83 18.53 8.18 -4.60
C ARG A 83 17.26 8.80 -5.17
N ARG A 84 16.65 8.05 -6.06
CA ARG A 84 15.33 8.34 -6.62
C ARG A 84 14.29 7.59 -5.83
N LEU A 85 13.52 8.31 -5.02
CA LEU A 85 12.60 7.70 -4.08
C LEU A 85 11.15 7.79 -4.55
N LEU A 86 10.39 6.74 -4.26
CA LEU A 86 8.94 6.72 -4.27
C LEU A 86 8.48 6.60 -2.82
N ILE A 87 7.69 7.55 -2.36
CA ILE A 87 7.11 7.53 -1.02
C ILE A 87 5.60 7.37 -1.13
N LEU A 88 5.05 6.44 -0.34
CA LEU A 88 3.63 6.17 -0.32
C LEU A 88 3.18 5.87 1.11
N ALA A 89 2.22 6.66 1.63
CA ALA A 89 1.48 6.32 2.85
C ALA A 89 0.27 5.48 2.45
N ASN A 90 0.23 4.23 2.89
CA ASN A 90 -0.77 3.25 2.46
C ASN A 90 -1.96 3.18 3.43
N ARG A 91 -3.13 2.74 2.94
CA ARG A 91 -4.34 2.52 3.75
C ARG A 91 -4.12 1.59 4.93
N ASN A 92 -3.17 0.66 4.82
CA ASN A 92 -2.81 -0.32 5.84
C ASN A 92 -2.10 0.25 7.08
N ALA A 93 -1.92 1.57 7.17
CA ALA A 93 -1.30 2.35 8.23
C ALA A 93 0.24 2.36 8.24
N PHE A 94 0.87 1.80 7.24
CA PHE A 94 2.32 1.92 7.05
C PHE A 94 2.63 2.90 5.91
N TYR A 95 3.70 3.69 6.07
CA TYR A 95 4.32 4.38 4.95
C TYR A 95 5.53 3.60 4.47
N TYR A 96 5.83 3.75 3.19
CA TYR A 96 6.90 3.03 2.50
C TYR A 96 7.75 4.00 1.72
N VAL A 97 9.05 3.76 1.75
CA VAL A 97 10.05 4.43 0.91
C VAL A 97 10.69 3.37 0.04
N LEU A 98 10.53 3.50 -1.25
CA LEU A 98 11.08 2.57 -2.25
C LEU A 98 12.09 3.30 -3.14
N ASP A 99 13.10 2.59 -3.62
CA ASP A 99 13.85 3.03 -4.79
C ASP A 99 12.93 2.97 -6.02
N ARG A 100 12.61 4.11 -6.62
CA ARG A 100 11.61 4.14 -7.71
C ARG A 100 12.10 3.56 -9.03
N LYS A 101 13.40 3.31 -9.17
CA LYS A 101 13.97 2.66 -10.36
C LYS A 101 13.80 1.15 -10.31
N THR A 102 13.91 0.55 -9.12
CA THR A 102 13.98 -0.90 -8.94
C THR A 102 12.81 -1.51 -8.19
N GLY A 103 12.08 -0.71 -7.40
CA GLY A 103 11.08 -1.18 -6.46
C GLY A 103 11.66 -1.71 -5.14
N GLU A 104 12.98 -1.58 -4.92
CA GLU A 104 13.65 -2.00 -3.69
C GLU A 104 13.04 -1.27 -2.49
N PHE A 105 12.70 -2.03 -1.44
CA PHE A 105 12.26 -1.47 -0.17
C PHE A 105 13.47 -0.87 0.58
N LEU A 106 13.38 0.40 0.92
CA LEU A 106 14.44 1.10 1.63
C LEU A 106 14.07 1.38 3.09
N HIS A 107 12.80 1.72 3.33
CA HIS A 107 12.33 2.02 4.67
C HIS A 107 10.80 1.99 4.74
N GLY A 108 10.26 1.71 5.91
CA GLY A 108 8.85 1.83 6.22
C GLY A 108 8.58 1.75 7.70
N ASN A 109 7.51 2.39 8.14
CA ASN A 109 7.07 2.33 9.53
C ASN A 109 5.57 2.63 9.62
N GLU A 110 4.96 2.32 10.74
CA GLU A 110 3.61 2.76 11.02
C GLU A 110 3.55 4.29 11.16
N TYR A 111 2.49 4.90 10.63
CA TYR A 111 2.25 6.34 10.75
C TYR A 111 0.90 6.66 11.41
N SER A 112 0.11 5.64 11.66
CA SER A 112 -1.19 5.72 12.32
C SER A 112 -1.45 4.44 13.12
N LYS A 113 -2.45 4.48 14.00
CA LYS A 113 -2.84 3.30 14.78
C LYS A 113 -3.20 2.12 13.88
N GLN A 114 -2.58 0.99 14.15
CA GLN A 114 -2.88 -0.29 13.52
C GLN A 114 -2.82 -1.42 14.56
N THR A 115 -3.51 -2.54 14.29
CA THR A 115 -3.58 -3.70 15.20
C THR A 115 -3.40 -5.03 14.49
N TRP A 116 -3.10 -5.02 13.19
CA TRP A 116 -3.09 -6.20 12.34
C TRP A 116 -1.69 -6.78 12.08
N ALA A 117 -0.64 -5.98 12.30
CA ALA A 117 0.74 -6.40 12.07
C ALA A 117 1.66 -5.97 13.23
N THR A 118 2.74 -6.69 13.47
CA THR A 118 3.77 -6.33 14.45
C THR A 118 4.84 -5.40 13.88
N GLY A 119 4.79 -5.11 12.59
CA GLY A 119 5.75 -4.29 11.85
C GLY A 119 5.92 -4.78 10.42
N LEU A 120 7.03 -4.37 9.81
CA LEU A 120 7.46 -4.82 8.48
C LEU A 120 8.74 -5.65 8.63
N ASP A 121 8.93 -6.63 7.74
CA ASP A 121 10.19 -7.37 7.63
C ASP A 121 11.26 -6.55 6.85
N GLU A 122 12.42 -7.13 6.65
CA GLU A 122 13.54 -6.53 5.92
C GLU A 122 13.24 -6.20 4.45
N ASN A 123 12.21 -6.80 3.88
CA ASN A 123 11.74 -6.56 2.51
C ASN A 123 10.50 -5.66 2.46
N GLY A 124 10.05 -5.15 3.61
CA GLY A 124 8.86 -4.31 3.73
C GLY A 124 7.53 -5.08 3.71
N ARG A 125 7.57 -6.41 3.83
CA ARG A 125 6.36 -7.22 3.97
C ARG A 125 5.80 -7.10 5.39
N PRO A 126 4.49 -6.86 5.57
CA PRO A 126 3.88 -6.85 6.89
C PRO A 126 4.00 -8.20 7.61
N LEU A 127 4.36 -8.14 8.90
CA LEU A 127 4.39 -9.28 9.82
C LEU A 127 3.04 -9.38 10.51
N GLU A 128 2.09 -10.05 9.87
CA GLU A 128 0.71 -10.13 10.28
C GLU A 128 0.54 -10.80 11.65
N ILE A 129 -0.41 -10.30 12.45
CA ILE A 129 -0.81 -10.89 13.73
C ILE A 129 -1.93 -11.90 13.45
N PRO A 130 -1.75 -13.21 13.78
CA PRO A 130 -2.78 -14.21 13.57
C PRO A 130 -4.10 -13.84 14.28
N GLY A 131 -5.23 -14.05 13.61
CA GLY A 131 -6.55 -13.79 14.15
C GLY A 131 -7.04 -12.34 13.93
N MET A 132 -6.32 -11.55 13.14
CA MET A 132 -6.77 -10.22 12.74
C MET A 132 -7.53 -10.24 11.41
N GLU A 133 -7.70 -11.38 10.77
CA GLU A 133 -8.53 -11.55 9.59
C GLU A 133 -10.03 -11.43 9.95
N PRO A 134 -10.88 -11.10 8.97
CA PRO A 134 -12.33 -11.13 9.17
C PRO A 134 -12.82 -12.47 9.71
N SER A 135 -13.72 -12.46 10.67
CA SER A 135 -14.31 -13.67 11.26
C SER A 135 -15.85 -13.65 11.19
N TYR A 136 -16.50 -14.78 11.41
CA TYR A 136 -17.97 -14.84 11.46
C TYR A 136 -18.57 -14.05 12.63
N ASP A 137 -17.84 -13.98 13.75
CA ASP A 137 -18.26 -13.21 14.94
C ASP A 137 -17.84 -11.74 14.87
N GLY A 138 -17.04 -11.37 13.88
CA GLY A 138 -16.49 -10.04 13.69
C GLY A 138 -15.17 -9.82 14.43
N THR A 139 -14.15 -9.37 13.71
CA THR A 139 -12.82 -9.02 14.23
C THR A 139 -12.65 -7.51 14.23
N LEU A 140 -12.36 -6.93 15.39
CA LEU A 140 -12.10 -5.48 15.49
C LEU A 140 -10.67 -5.17 15.10
N VAL A 141 -10.48 -4.45 14.00
CA VAL A 141 -9.17 -4.11 13.44
C VAL A 141 -9.03 -2.61 13.19
N TRP A 142 -7.85 -2.07 13.44
CA TRP A 142 -7.38 -0.76 12.97
C TRP A 142 -6.33 -0.97 11.87
N PRO A 143 -6.35 -0.16 10.82
CA PRO A 143 -7.36 0.82 10.47
C PRO A 143 -8.67 0.18 10.00
N SER A 144 -9.73 1.00 9.87
CA SER A 144 -11.00 0.59 9.27
C SER A 144 -10.85 0.35 7.76
N LEU A 145 -11.91 -0.11 7.10
CA LEU A 145 -11.95 -0.25 5.64
C LEU A 145 -11.63 1.05 4.89
N GLN A 146 -11.83 2.21 5.52
CA GLN A 146 -11.43 3.49 4.94
C GLN A 146 -9.90 3.73 4.98
N GLY A 147 -9.17 2.87 5.69
CA GLY A 147 -7.74 2.97 5.87
C GLY A 147 -7.31 4.10 6.81
N ALA A 148 -6.03 4.12 7.16
CA ALA A 148 -5.40 5.21 7.91
C ALA A 148 -5.27 6.49 7.07
N THR A 149 -5.22 6.36 5.75
CA THR A 149 -5.42 7.42 4.74
C THR A 149 -6.27 6.86 3.61
N ASN A 150 -6.69 7.71 2.66
CA ASN A 150 -7.47 7.25 1.52
C ASN A 150 -7.08 8.06 0.27
N TRP A 151 -8.06 8.52 -0.53
CA TRP A 151 -7.88 9.23 -1.80
C TRP A 151 -7.36 10.68 -1.66
N PHE A 152 -7.27 11.21 -0.47
CA PHE A 152 -6.74 12.57 -0.25
C PHE A 152 -5.30 12.65 -0.70
N SER A 153 -5.01 13.60 -1.60
CA SER A 153 -3.67 13.78 -2.13
C SER A 153 -2.67 14.14 -1.02
N PRO A 154 -1.55 13.40 -0.90
CA PRO A 154 -0.45 13.83 -0.05
C PRO A 154 0.26 15.03 -0.69
N SER A 155 1.09 15.71 0.10
CA SER A 155 2.01 16.74 -0.41
C SER A 155 3.38 16.60 0.24
N TYR A 156 4.41 17.00 -0.51
CA TYR A 156 5.79 17.00 -0.04
C TYR A 156 6.37 18.41 -0.12
N SER A 157 7.05 18.84 0.93
CA SER A 157 7.79 20.09 0.95
C SER A 157 9.28 19.81 0.80
N PRO A 158 9.91 20.20 -0.29
CA PRO A 158 11.36 20.05 -0.46
C PRO A 158 12.17 20.88 0.53
N ASP A 159 11.64 22.05 0.95
CA ASP A 159 12.33 22.94 1.89
C ASP A 159 12.47 22.35 3.29
N THR A 160 11.46 21.60 3.73
CA THR A 160 11.44 20.97 5.07
C THR A 160 11.77 19.49 5.03
N GLY A 161 11.72 18.85 3.87
CA GLY A 161 11.85 17.40 3.70
C GLY A 161 10.69 16.60 4.29
N ALA A 162 9.53 17.25 4.51
CA ALA A 162 8.38 16.63 5.14
C ALA A 162 7.31 16.20 4.13
N LEU A 163 6.77 14.99 4.34
CA LEU A 163 5.56 14.49 3.67
C LEU A 163 4.34 14.78 4.55
N TYR A 164 3.31 15.38 3.98
CA TYR A 164 2.04 15.68 4.65
C TYR A 164 0.95 14.75 4.13
N VAL A 165 0.27 14.07 5.06
CA VAL A 165 -0.77 13.10 4.76
C VAL A 165 -1.98 13.35 5.65
N SER A 166 -3.18 13.26 5.09
CA SER A 166 -4.42 13.26 5.87
C SER A 166 -4.61 11.90 6.54
N ILE A 167 -4.72 11.86 7.85
CA ILE A 167 -4.82 10.63 8.64
C ILE A 167 -6.23 10.47 9.22
N ARG A 168 -6.67 9.20 9.32
CA ARG A 168 -7.88 8.76 10.03
C ARG A 168 -7.52 7.67 11.03
N GLU A 169 -7.87 7.86 12.29
CA GLU A 169 -7.74 6.84 13.33
C GLU A 169 -9.11 6.24 13.66
N MET A 170 -9.55 5.30 12.84
CA MET A 170 -10.81 4.57 13.01
C MET A 170 -10.56 3.07 12.90
N GLY A 171 -11.22 2.29 13.74
CA GLY A 171 -11.32 0.84 13.60
C GLY A 171 -12.67 0.42 13.01
N SER A 172 -12.74 -0.79 12.52
CA SER A 172 -13.97 -1.45 12.08
C SER A 172 -14.04 -2.88 12.57
N TYR A 173 -15.26 -3.38 12.75
CA TYR A 173 -15.49 -4.82 12.84
C TYR A 173 -15.57 -5.39 11.42
N TYR A 174 -14.74 -6.38 11.14
CA TYR A 174 -14.72 -7.10 9.87
C TYR A 174 -15.39 -8.46 10.03
N PHE A 175 -16.43 -8.67 9.24
CA PHE A 175 -17.22 -9.89 9.25
C PHE A 175 -16.97 -10.70 7.99
N LYS A 176 -16.70 -11.98 8.15
CA LYS A 176 -16.63 -12.95 7.06
C LYS A 176 -18.03 -13.44 6.74
N SER A 177 -18.40 -13.45 5.47
CA SER A 177 -19.67 -14.03 5.03
C SER A 177 -19.49 -15.50 4.66
N ASP A 178 -20.48 -16.33 4.98
CA ASP A 178 -20.61 -17.71 4.53
C ASP A 178 -21.41 -17.84 3.23
N VAL A 179 -21.93 -16.70 2.72
CA VAL A 179 -22.61 -16.68 1.42
C VAL A 179 -21.58 -16.85 0.31
N GLU A 180 -21.83 -17.78 -0.58
CA GLU A 180 -21.00 -18.03 -1.75
C GLU A 180 -20.90 -16.76 -2.60
N PHE A 181 -19.68 -16.39 -2.99
CA PHE A 181 -19.43 -15.27 -3.88
C PHE A 181 -19.73 -15.70 -5.32
N GLU A 182 -20.73 -15.04 -5.96
CA GLU A 182 -21.16 -15.26 -7.34
C GLU A 182 -20.45 -14.33 -8.34
#